data_503377cf5d4033db1db61980366e9c6d
#
_entry.id   503377cf5d4033db1db61980366e9c6d
#
_cell.length_a   1.000
_cell.length_b   1.000
_cell.length_c   1.000
_cell.angle_alpha   90.00
_cell.angle_beta   90.00
_cell.angle_gamma   90.00
#
_symmetry.space_group_name_H-M   'P 1'
#
loop_
_entity.id
_entity.type
_entity.pdbx_description
1 polymer ?
#
loop_
_entity_poly.entity_id
_entity_poly.type
_entity_poly.pdbx_seq_one_letter_code
_entity_poly.pdbx_strand_id
1 'polypeptide(L)'
;MNDFEQGNIHYMAKEYHEASECYRRFLQQEPNNYVVWHNLGITLSQLGQDIEALKCFELPCQHNYVESWLSRGTALRSLGQYREALITFAHTFALDPKHSTAYSNYGNTLREFGLPELAIPFLKIAQELTPGNVNYELNESVSHLMKGDLIEGWKKYEARWYYQSDISLKPQLPGPEYDGSQDIVGKKVLVYYEQGFGDSVQFIRFAKVLKDKGAEVTIITKPQLYDLFKYNLPELTVLNADAQIPPYHYHVALMDLPKCFNTAIDTIPYPTPYLDVDEGMKQFWKIKLGPKTKKRIGLLSSPNKIAFISRFRRIELEQLLSITSDDYEFVSLSYEVDEQILETLAKYNVKTFHEDLSGFYNTAGLISQMDLVISIDTVIPHLSGAMGVPTWVMLTDYGSDWRWFMNRNDSPFYNCMKLFRQTNGSWEPVLETIKQELKQFG
;
A
#
# COMPACT_ATOMS: atom_id res chain seq x y z
N MET A 1 -8.09 44.59 4.67
CA MET A 1 -7.85 43.28 4.11
C MET A 1 -9.18 42.81 3.53
N ASN A 2 -9.22 42.45 2.27
CA ASN A 2 -10.43 41.94 1.64
C ASN A 2 -10.60 40.45 1.89
N ASP A 3 -11.80 39.86 1.59
CA ASP A 3 -12.08 38.47 1.81
C ASP A 3 -11.13 37.54 1.02
N PHE A 4 -10.60 37.95 -0.15
CA PHE A 4 -9.64 37.15 -0.91
C PHE A 4 -8.30 37.03 -0.18
N GLU A 5 -7.76 38.16 0.30
CA GLU A 5 -6.50 38.17 1.06
C GLU A 5 -6.63 37.35 2.35
N GLN A 6 -7.76 37.48 3.04
CA GLN A 6 -8.05 36.71 4.25
C GLN A 6 -8.16 35.21 3.95
N GLY A 7 -8.84 34.85 2.87
CA GLY A 7 -8.91 33.47 2.39
C GLY A 7 -7.54 32.83 2.11
N ASN A 8 -6.64 33.59 1.48
CA ASN A 8 -5.26 33.12 1.24
C ASN A 8 -4.48 32.90 2.55
N ILE A 9 -4.68 33.76 3.57
CA ILE A 9 -4.05 33.56 4.90
C ILE A 9 -4.55 32.28 5.54
N HIS A 10 -5.88 32.05 5.59
CA HIS A 10 -6.45 30.83 6.14
C HIS A 10 -5.98 29.59 5.37
N TYR A 11 -5.91 29.65 4.04
CA TYR A 11 -5.40 28.54 3.23
C TYR A 11 -3.96 28.18 3.59
N MET A 12 -3.07 29.17 3.73
CA MET A 12 -1.68 28.96 4.14
C MET A 12 -1.56 28.42 5.56
N ALA A 13 -2.49 28.80 6.44
CA ALA A 13 -2.61 28.24 7.80
C ALA A 13 -3.25 26.83 7.84
N LYS A 14 -3.63 26.27 6.68
CA LYS A 14 -4.38 25.01 6.54
C LYS A 14 -5.78 25.02 7.17
N GLU A 15 -6.33 26.19 7.39
CA GLU A 15 -7.69 26.44 7.88
C GLU A 15 -8.64 26.48 6.67
N TYR A 16 -8.83 25.30 6.05
CA TYR A 16 -9.48 25.18 4.74
C TYR A 16 -10.98 25.54 4.78
N HIS A 17 -11.67 25.30 5.90
CA HIS A 17 -13.07 25.69 6.05
C HIS A 17 -13.22 27.21 6.00
N GLU A 18 -12.43 27.92 6.80
CA GLU A 18 -12.42 29.36 6.90
C GLU A 18 -11.99 29.99 5.55
N ALA A 19 -10.97 29.41 4.90
CA ALA A 19 -10.53 29.84 3.57
C ALA A 19 -11.68 29.73 2.55
N SER A 20 -12.41 28.63 2.53
CA SER A 20 -13.52 28.42 1.60
C SER A 20 -14.65 29.42 1.80
N GLU A 21 -14.97 29.77 3.05
CA GLU A 21 -15.99 30.78 3.37
C GLU A 21 -15.57 32.17 2.90
N CYS A 22 -14.31 32.55 3.09
CA CYS A 22 -13.78 33.82 2.63
C CYS A 22 -13.85 33.93 1.10
N TYR A 23 -13.40 32.88 0.38
CA TYR A 23 -13.49 32.88 -1.09
C TYR A 23 -14.94 32.93 -1.60
N ARG A 24 -15.88 32.24 -0.95
CA ARG A 24 -17.29 32.28 -1.32
C ARG A 24 -17.87 33.69 -1.12
N ARG A 25 -17.56 34.40 -0.01
CA ARG A 25 -17.97 35.80 0.20
C ARG A 25 -17.42 36.75 -0.85
N PHE A 26 -16.14 36.58 -1.20
CA PHE A 26 -15.53 37.40 -2.26
C PHE A 26 -16.24 37.19 -3.61
N LEU A 27 -16.53 35.94 -3.98
CA LEU A 27 -17.19 35.59 -5.23
C LEU A 27 -18.67 36.05 -5.32
N GLN A 28 -19.31 36.37 -4.20
CA GLN A 28 -20.63 37.05 -4.20
C GLN A 28 -20.54 38.48 -4.77
N GLN A 29 -19.39 39.12 -4.57
CA GLN A 29 -19.14 40.48 -5.06
C GLN A 29 -18.50 40.47 -6.46
N GLU A 30 -17.60 39.50 -6.71
CA GLU A 30 -16.86 39.37 -7.97
C GLU A 30 -17.04 37.97 -8.59
N PRO A 31 -18.23 37.63 -9.10
CA PRO A 31 -18.55 36.26 -9.53
C PRO A 31 -17.74 35.77 -10.72
N ASN A 32 -17.11 36.66 -11.49
CA ASN A 32 -16.32 36.32 -12.67
C ASN A 32 -14.80 36.22 -12.38
N ASN A 33 -14.39 36.33 -11.11
CA ASN A 33 -12.98 36.25 -10.76
C ASN A 33 -12.50 34.81 -10.79
N TYR A 34 -11.98 34.36 -11.94
CA TYR A 34 -11.56 32.99 -12.16
C TYR A 34 -10.38 32.56 -11.27
N VAL A 35 -9.54 33.51 -10.79
CA VAL A 35 -8.44 33.18 -9.86
C VAL A 35 -9.00 32.75 -8.50
N VAL A 36 -10.02 33.44 -8.00
CA VAL A 36 -10.65 33.09 -6.73
C VAL A 36 -11.47 31.80 -6.85
N TRP A 37 -12.09 31.56 -7.99
CA TRP A 37 -12.72 30.25 -8.27
C TRP A 37 -11.70 29.11 -8.25
N HIS A 38 -10.51 29.32 -8.84
CA HIS A 38 -9.43 28.34 -8.74
C HIS A 38 -9.03 28.09 -7.28
N ASN A 39 -8.79 29.14 -6.48
CA ASN A 39 -8.40 29.01 -5.08
C ASN A 39 -9.48 28.31 -4.24
N LEU A 40 -10.75 28.59 -4.50
CA LEU A 40 -11.86 27.88 -3.86
C LEU A 40 -11.85 26.39 -4.25
N GLY A 41 -11.62 26.08 -5.53
CA GLY A 41 -11.56 24.70 -6.01
C GLY A 41 -10.46 23.89 -5.34
N ILE A 42 -9.23 24.42 -5.27
CA ILE A 42 -8.13 23.72 -4.58
C ILE A 42 -8.40 23.58 -3.07
N THR A 43 -9.04 24.59 -2.44
CA THR A 43 -9.43 24.53 -1.02
C THR A 43 -10.45 23.42 -0.78
N LEU A 44 -11.47 23.30 -1.64
CA LEU A 44 -12.46 22.24 -1.56
C LEU A 44 -11.86 20.85 -1.77
N SER A 45 -10.88 20.71 -2.67
CA SER A 45 -10.14 19.46 -2.83
C SER A 45 -9.36 19.08 -1.57
N GLN A 46 -8.77 20.06 -0.85
CA GLN A 46 -8.12 19.78 0.44
C GLN A 46 -9.12 19.31 1.51
N LEU A 47 -10.38 19.70 1.39
CA LEU A 47 -11.48 19.21 2.24
C LEU A 47 -12.09 17.89 1.78
N GLY A 48 -11.57 17.29 0.70
CA GLY A 48 -12.11 16.05 0.10
C GLY A 48 -13.41 16.25 -0.67
N GLN A 49 -13.78 17.50 -0.97
CA GLN A 49 -15.00 17.88 -1.70
C GLN A 49 -14.73 18.02 -3.21
N ASP A 50 -14.12 16.97 -3.81
CA ASP A 50 -13.65 17.01 -5.19
C ASP A 50 -14.77 17.28 -6.22
N ILE A 51 -16.00 16.80 -5.97
CA ILE A 51 -17.15 17.04 -6.87
C ILE A 51 -17.50 18.53 -6.93
N GLU A 52 -17.44 19.24 -5.80
CA GLU A 52 -17.66 20.68 -5.77
C GLU A 52 -16.47 21.45 -6.35
N ALA A 53 -15.25 20.97 -6.09
CA ALA A 53 -14.04 21.54 -6.65
C ALA A 53 -14.05 21.54 -8.19
N LEU A 54 -14.54 20.47 -8.82
CA LEU A 54 -14.66 20.39 -10.29
C LEU A 54 -15.50 21.52 -10.87
N LYS A 55 -16.60 21.90 -10.21
CA LYS A 55 -17.44 23.03 -10.62
C LYS A 55 -16.69 24.36 -10.53
N CYS A 56 -15.87 24.52 -9.49
CA CYS A 56 -15.06 25.73 -9.32
C CYS A 56 -13.97 25.88 -10.40
N PHE A 57 -13.47 24.79 -10.96
CA PHE A 57 -12.47 24.84 -12.03
C PHE A 57 -13.06 25.13 -13.43
N GLU A 58 -14.38 25.10 -13.63
CA GLU A 58 -14.99 25.32 -14.95
C GLU A 58 -14.64 26.69 -15.53
N LEU A 59 -14.92 27.77 -14.81
CA LEU A 59 -14.64 29.13 -15.28
C LEU A 59 -13.15 29.40 -15.51
N PRO A 60 -12.23 29.07 -14.58
CA PRO A 60 -10.80 29.20 -14.82
C PRO A 60 -10.31 28.43 -16.06
N CYS A 61 -10.80 27.22 -16.28
CA CYS A 61 -10.46 26.41 -17.46
C CYS A 61 -10.94 27.08 -18.77
N GLN A 62 -12.11 27.71 -18.79
CA GLN A 62 -12.59 28.48 -19.94
C GLN A 62 -11.67 29.67 -20.27
N HIS A 63 -10.97 30.21 -19.27
CA HIS A 63 -9.95 31.25 -19.43
C HIS A 63 -8.54 30.70 -19.70
N ASN A 64 -8.39 29.39 -19.99
CA ASN A 64 -7.11 28.70 -20.21
C ASN A 64 -6.11 28.89 -19.04
N TYR A 65 -6.63 28.98 -17.79
CA TYR A 65 -5.77 29.07 -16.62
C TYR A 65 -5.14 27.71 -16.34
N VAL A 66 -3.85 27.57 -16.67
CA VAL A 66 -3.11 26.29 -16.71
C VAL A 66 -3.20 25.55 -15.38
N GLU A 67 -3.03 26.26 -14.26
CA GLU A 67 -3.08 25.64 -12.91
C GLU A 67 -4.45 25.04 -12.59
N SER A 68 -5.52 25.58 -13.19
CA SER A 68 -6.86 25.00 -13.00
C SER A 68 -7.08 23.74 -13.82
N TRP A 69 -6.49 23.64 -14.98
CA TRP A 69 -6.49 22.37 -15.73
C TRP A 69 -5.74 21.28 -14.96
N LEU A 70 -4.57 21.63 -14.38
CA LEU A 70 -3.81 20.71 -13.52
C LEU A 70 -4.64 20.25 -12.31
N SER A 71 -5.22 21.19 -11.58
CA SER A 71 -6.00 20.92 -10.37
C SER A 71 -7.27 20.13 -10.67
N ARG A 72 -7.95 20.46 -11.78
CA ARG A 72 -9.11 19.70 -12.28
C ARG A 72 -8.75 18.26 -12.60
N GLY A 73 -7.62 18.02 -13.28
CA GLY A 73 -7.12 16.69 -13.56
C GLY A 73 -6.83 15.89 -12.26
N THR A 74 -6.28 16.58 -11.26
CA THR A 74 -6.00 15.96 -9.95
C THR A 74 -7.30 15.59 -9.23
N ALA A 75 -8.31 16.45 -9.22
CA ALA A 75 -9.62 16.15 -8.64
C ALA A 75 -10.34 14.99 -9.36
N LEU A 76 -10.28 14.95 -10.70
CA LEU A 76 -10.83 13.84 -11.48
C LEU A 76 -10.12 12.51 -11.14
N ARG A 77 -8.78 12.51 -11.04
CA ARG A 77 -8.01 11.34 -10.64
C ARG A 77 -8.41 10.87 -9.23
N SER A 78 -8.54 11.78 -8.29
CA SER A 78 -8.99 11.51 -6.92
C SER A 78 -10.39 10.86 -6.89
N LEU A 79 -11.27 11.22 -7.83
CA LEU A 79 -12.59 10.61 -8.00
C LEU A 79 -12.58 9.28 -8.76
N GLY A 80 -11.41 8.81 -9.23
CA GLY A 80 -11.28 7.61 -10.05
C GLY A 80 -11.71 7.79 -11.52
N GLN A 81 -11.94 9.03 -11.94
CA GLN A 81 -12.30 9.39 -13.33
C GLN A 81 -11.01 9.52 -14.17
N TYR A 82 -10.28 8.40 -14.31
CA TYR A 82 -8.93 8.40 -14.88
C TYR A 82 -8.86 8.84 -16.33
N ARG A 83 -9.87 8.47 -17.16
CA ARG A 83 -9.90 8.85 -18.59
C ARG A 83 -10.03 10.35 -18.75
N GLU A 84 -10.96 10.96 -18.00
CA GLU A 84 -11.18 12.40 -17.98
C GLU A 84 -9.97 13.15 -17.39
N ALA A 85 -9.34 12.58 -16.38
CA ALA A 85 -8.10 13.13 -15.79
C ALA A 85 -6.96 13.16 -16.83
N LEU A 86 -6.76 12.08 -17.59
CA LEU A 86 -5.76 12.01 -18.66
C LEU A 86 -6.01 13.07 -19.74
N ILE A 87 -7.25 13.23 -20.21
CA ILE A 87 -7.61 14.28 -21.17
C ILE A 87 -7.31 15.66 -20.60
N THR A 88 -7.61 15.88 -19.32
CA THR A 88 -7.43 17.16 -18.63
C THR A 88 -5.94 17.49 -18.45
N PHE A 89 -5.09 16.55 -18.06
CA PHE A 89 -3.65 16.76 -18.01
C PHE A 89 -3.02 16.96 -19.39
N ALA A 90 -3.56 16.30 -20.43
CA ALA A 90 -3.13 16.52 -21.80
C ALA A 90 -3.40 17.98 -22.24
N HIS A 91 -4.51 18.59 -21.84
CA HIS A 91 -4.75 20.02 -22.03
C HIS A 91 -3.72 20.88 -21.30
N THR A 92 -3.32 20.51 -20.08
CA THR A 92 -2.32 21.27 -19.31
C THR A 92 -1.00 21.36 -20.08
N PHE A 93 -0.42 20.25 -20.54
CA PHE A 93 0.84 20.31 -21.29
C PHE A 93 0.69 20.73 -22.76
N ALA A 94 -0.53 20.80 -23.30
CA ALA A 94 -0.78 21.46 -24.57
C ALA A 94 -0.72 23.00 -24.43
N LEU A 95 -1.15 23.54 -23.28
CA LEU A 95 -1.07 24.97 -22.96
C LEU A 95 0.35 25.36 -22.50
N ASP A 96 0.99 24.53 -21.66
CA ASP A 96 2.36 24.69 -21.19
C ASP A 96 3.16 23.38 -21.37
N PRO A 97 3.90 23.23 -22.49
CA PRO A 97 4.70 22.04 -22.76
C PRO A 97 5.88 21.81 -21.79
N LYS A 98 6.19 22.78 -20.94
CA LYS A 98 7.25 22.65 -19.91
C LYS A 98 6.72 22.38 -18.51
N HIS A 99 5.44 22.15 -18.37
CA HIS A 99 4.80 21.90 -17.07
C HIS A 99 5.07 20.49 -16.55
N SER A 100 6.22 20.29 -15.91
CA SER A 100 6.70 18.97 -15.45
C SER A 100 5.70 18.21 -14.56
N THR A 101 4.98 18.95 -13.68
CA THR A 101 3.97 18.33 -12.79
C THR A 101 2.79 17.74 -13.58
N ALA A 102 2.40 18.34 -14.71
CA ALA A 102 1.34 17.79 -15.55
C ALA A 102 1.77 16.45 -16.17
N TYR A 103 3.00 16.34 -16.66
CA TYR A 103 3.54 15.07 -17.15
C TYR A 103 3.63 14.02 -16.05
N SER A 104 4.08 14.38 -14.86
CA SER A 104 4.13 13.48 -13.72
C SER A 104 2.73 12.98 -13.32
N ASN A 105 1.76 13.88 -13.23
CA ASN A 105 0.39 13.52 -12.89
C ASN A 105 -0.28 12.68 -13.98
N TYR A 106 0.00 12.95 -15.25
CA TYR A 106 -0.44 12.11 -16.37
C TYR A 106 0.13 10.70 -16.26
N GLY A 107 1.44 10.58 -16.03
CA GLY A 107 2.11 9.29 -15.83
C GLY A 107 1.54 8.53 -14.63
N ASN A 108 1.37 9.20 -13.47
CA ASN A 108 0.75 8.59 -12.31
C ASN A 108 -0.68 8.12 -12.58
N THR A 109 -1.44 8.91 -13.33
CA THR A 109 -2.81 8.52 -13.71
C THR A 109 -2.82 7.28 -14.62
N LEU A 110 -1.90 7.19 -15.58
CA LEU A 110 -1.73 5.99 -16.40
C LEU A 110 -1.38 4.76 -15.55
N ARG A 111 -0.44 4.91 -14.61
CA ARG A 111 -0.07 3.83 -13.70
C ARG A 111 -1.26 3.36 -12.84
N GLU A 112 -1.98 4.30 -12.23
CA GLU A 112 -3.17 3.99 -11.42
C GLU A 112 -4.30 3.37 -12.25
N PHE A 113 -4.39 3.75 -13.52
CA PHE A 113 -5.31 3.16 -14.49
C PHE A 113 -4.86 1.77 -14.98
N GLY A 114 -3.73 1.26 -14.49
CA GLY A 114 -3.22 -0.07 -14.81
C GLY A 114 -2.35 -0.15 -16.05
N LEU A 115 -1.79 0.95 -16.51
CA LEU A 115 -0.94 1.07 -17.70
C LEU A 115 0.49 1.58 -17.34
N PRO A 116 1.23 0.87 -16.45
CA PRO A 116 2.53 1.34 -15.97
C PRO A 116 3.58 1.48 -17.10
N GLU A 117 3.50 0.67 -18.15
CA GLU A 117 4.41 0.75 -19.30
C GLU A 117 4.27 2.10 -20.00
N LEU A 118 3.04 2.61 -20.14
CA LEU A 118 2.75 3.89 -20.77
C LEU A 118 3.05 5.08 -19.84
N ALA A 119 3.10 4.85 -18.53
CA ALA A 119 3.44 5.90 -17.55
C ALA A 119 4.91 6.34 -17.63
N ILE A 120 5.83 5.39 -17.81
CA ILE A 120 7.28 5.60 -17.73
C ILE A 120 7.79 6.72 -18.67
N PRO A 121 7.41 6.79 -19.96
CA PRO A 121 7.85 7.88 -20.83
C PRO A 121 7.48 9.27 -20.31
N PHE A 122 6.27 9.45 -19.79
CA PHE A 122 5.81 10.74 -19.28
C PHE A 122 6.51 11.13 -17.98
N LEU A 123 6.80 10.17 -17.11
CA LEU A 123 7.56 10.38 -15.89
C LEU A 123 9.01 10.77 -16.19
N LYS A 124 9.62 10.21 -17.24
CA LYS A 124 10.94 10.62 -17.73
C LYS A 124 10.95 12.05 -18.25
N ILE A 125 9.93 12.43 -19.04
CA ILE A 125 9.80 13.84 -19.49
C ILE A 125 9.70 14.78 -18.27
N ALA A 126 8.93 14.41 -17.24
CA ALA A 126 8.84 15.22 -16.03
C ALA A 126 10.20 15.40 -15.34
N GLN A 127 11.02 14.34 -15.27
CA GLN A 127 12.39 14.39 -14.71
C GLN A 127 13.33 15.23 -15.58
N GLU A 128 13.25 15.13 -16.90
CA GLU A 128 14.05 15.96 -17.82
C GLU A 128 13.72 17.45 -17.69
N LEU A 129 12.43 17.78 -17.50
CA LEU A 129 11.97 19.16 -17.30
C LEU A 129 12.34 19.72 -15.92
N THR A 130 12.40 18.86 -14.90
CA THR A 130 12.77 19.25 -13.53
C THR A 130 13.73 18.24 -12.93
N PRO A 131 15.04 18.28 -13.31
CA PRO A 131 16.05 17.36 -12.79
C PRO A 131 16.17 17.44 -11.27
N GLY A 132 16.36 16.28 -10.63
CA GLY A 132 16.52 16.19 -9.17
C GLY A 132 15.22 16.19 -8.39
N ASN A 133 14.06 16.20 -9.04
CA ASN A 133 12.79 16.01 -8.35
C ASN A 133 12.60 14.52 -8.00
N VAL A 134 12.88 14.20 -6.74
CA VAL A 134 12.84 12.80 -6.21
C VAL A 134 11.45 12.17 -6.31
N ASN A 135 10.38 12.96 -6.32
CA ASN A 135 9.01 12.44 -6.46
C ASN A 135 8.78 11.85 -7.84
N TYR A 136 9.36 12.45 -8.89
CA TYR A 136 9.23 11.92 -10.24
C TYR A 136 10.01 10.64 -10.42
N GLU A 137 11.20 10.55 -9.81
CA GLU A 137 12.01 9.32 -9.79
C GLU A 137 11.30 8.19 -9.03
N LEU A 138 10.73 8.48 -7.87
CA LEU A 138 9.94 7.51 -7.11
C LEU A 138 8.73 7.01 -7.90
N ASN A 139 8.01 7.90 -8.57
CA ASN A 139 6.86 7.53 -9.40
C ASN A 139 7.26 6.63 -10.57
N GLU A 140 8.40 6.90 -11.22
CA GLU A 140 8.97 6.05 -12.25
C GLU A 140 9.37 4.67 -11.68
N SER A 141 10.04 4.64 -10.51
CA SER A 141 10.38 3.42 -9.79
C SER A 141 9.17 2.52 -9.58
N VAL A 142 8.10 3.07 -8.99
CA VAL A 142 6.85 2.32 -8.73
C VAL A 142 6.24 1.79 -10.03
N SER A 143 6.33 2.55 -11.14
CA SER A 143 5.86 2.09 -12.45
C SER A 143 6.67 0.91 -12.99
N HIS A 144 8.00 0.92 -12.81
CA HIS A 144 8.87 -0.21 -13.14
C HIS A 144 8.53 -1.45 -12.29
N LEU A 145 8.39 -1.28 -10.96
CA LEU A 145 8.02 -2.38 -10.05
C LEU A 145 6.68 -2.99 -10.45
N MET A 146 5.66 -2.16 -10.71
CA MET A 146 4.32 -2.60 -11.09
C MET A 146 4.28 -3.35 -12.42
N LYS A 147 5.11 -2.95 -13.38
CA LYS A 147 5.30 -3.62 -14.67
C LYS A 147 6.02 -4.97 -14.52
N GLY A 148 6.75 -5.19 -13.42
CA GLY A 148 7.59 -6.38 -13.19
C GLY A 148 9.05 -6.20 -13.55
N ASP A 149 9.48 -5.01 -13.93
CA ASP A 149 10.88 -4.64 -14.14
C ASP A 149 11.53 -4.31 -12.78
N LEU A 150 11.72 -5.37 -11.98
CA LEU A 150 12.12 -5.21 -10.58
C LEU A 150 13.53 -4.61 -10.44
N ILE A 151 14.47 -4.96 -11.31
CA ILE A 151 15.86 -4.49 -11.22
C ILE A 151 15.91 -2.96 -11.35
N GLU A 152 15.29 -2.40 -12.41
CA GLU A 152 15.27 -0.97 -12.61
C GLU A 152 14.39 -0.27 -11.57
N GLY A 153 13.28 -0.91 -11.16
CA GLY A 153 12.41 -0.44 -10.10
C GLY A 153 13.16 -0.27 -8.78
N TRP A 154 13.85 -1.30 -8.29
CA TRP A 154 14.61 -1.25 -7.03
C TRP A 154 15.72 -0.21 -7.06
N LYS A 155 16.42 -0.07 -8.18
CA LYS A 155 17.48 0.91 -8.35
C LYS A 155 16.98 2.34 -8.10
N LYS A 156 15.80 2.67 -8.62
CA LYS A 156 15.17 3.99 -8.47
C LYS A 156 14.39 4.14 -7.16
N TYR A 157 14.04 3.04 -6.49
CA TYR A 157 13.21 3.06 -5.27
C TYR A 157 13.92 3.72 -4.08
N GLU A 158 15.21 3.97 -4.18
CA GLU A 158 15.99 4.74 -3.20
C GLU A 158 15.48 6.18 -3.05
N ALA A 159 14.85 6.75 -4.09
CA ALA A 159 14.20 8.06 -4.04
C ALA A 159 13.14 8.18 -2.91
N ARG A 160 12.59 7.07 -2.42
CA ARG A 160 11.63 7.08 -1.29
C ARG A 160 12.19 7.70 -0.02
N TRP A 161 13.52 7.68 0.18
CA TRP A 161 14.17 8.26 1.35
C TRP A 161 14.14 9.78 1.38
N TYR A 162 13.96 10.41 0.24
CA TYR A 162 13.99 11.86 0.04
C TYR A 162 12.60 12.42 -0.29
N TYR A 163 11.57 11.55 -0.28
CA TYR A 163 10.19 11.96 -0.47
C TYR A 163 9.72 12.78 0.73
N GLN A 164 9.20 14.01 0.50
CA GLN A 164 8.72 14.91 1.55
C GLN A 164 7.40 14.40 2.15
N SER A 165 7.44 13.34 2.91
CA SER A 165 6.35 12.95 3.80
C SER A 165 6.95 12.63 5.17
N ASP A 166 6.29 13.02 6.23
CA ASP A 166 6.70 12.85 7.63
C ASP A 166 6.95 11.40 8.07
N ILE A 167 6.89 10.43 7.16
CA ILE A 167 6.82 9.00 7.48
C ILE A 167 8.15 8.25 7.29
N SER A 168 9.12 8.75 6.54
CA SER A 168 10.36 8.00 6.32
C SER A 168 11.58 8.87 6.01
N LEU A 169 12.08 9.54 7.02
CA LEU A 169 13.46 9.99 6.96
C LEU A 169 14.37 8.77 7.12
N LYS A 170 15.34 8.59 6.22
CA LYS A 170 16.37 7.55 6.34
C LYS A 170 17.08 7.68 7.69
N PRO A 171 17.12 6.64 8.52
CA PRO A 171 17.79 6.71 9.81
C PRO A 171 19.26 7.10 9.65
N GLN A 172 19.71 8.05 10.45
CA GLN A 172 21.13 8.44 10.50
C GLN A 172 21.87 7.45 11.40
N LEU A 173 22.32 6.34 10.82
CA LEU A 173 23.09 5.32 11.52
C LEU A 173 24.58 5.52 11.27
N PRO A 174 25.46 5.31 12.30
CA PRO A 174 26.90 5.40 12.11
C PRO A 174 27.43 4.27 11.24
N GLY A 175 28.49 4.56 10.46
CA GLY A 175 29.15 3.57 9.61
C GLY A 175 28.61 3.47 8.19
N PRO A 176 29.21 2.63 7.35
CA PRO A 176 28.86 2.50 5.93
C PRO A 176 27.60 1.68 5.71
N GLU A 177 26.87 2.05 4.67
CA GLU A 177 25.75 1.25 4.17
C GLU A 177 26.26 0.06 3.35
N TYR A 178 25.52 -1.05 3.44
CA TYR A 178 25.69 -2.18 2.54
C TYR A 178 24.91 -1.93 1.26
N ASP A 179 25.59 -1.89 0.12
CA ASP A 179 25.01 -1.65 -1.21
C ASP A 179 25.04 -2.89 -2.13
N GLY A 180 25.52 -4.02 -1.61
CA GLY A 180 25.66 -5.28 -2.37
C GLY A 180 27.04 -5.50 -2.98
N SER A 181 27.94 -4.51 -3.00
CA SER A 181 29.29 -4.62 -3.60
C SER A 181 30.35 -5.12 -2.60
N GLN A 182 30.09 -4.97 -1.28
CA GLN A 182 31.07 -5.29 -0.24
C GLN A 182 31.11 -6.80 0.05
N ASP A 183 32.29 -7.30 0.39
CA ASP A 183 32.44 -8.63 1.00
C ASP A 183 31.94 -8.60 2.45
N ILE A 184 30.95 -9.44 2.72
CA ILE A 184 30.28 -9.54 4.01
C ILE A 184 30.56 -10.84 4.77
N VAL A 185 31.45 -11.71 4.26
CA VAL A 185 31.83 -12.96 4.95
C VAL A 185 32.46 -12.61 6.30
N GLY A 186 31.87 -13.13 7.39
CA GLY A 186 32.28 -12.85 8.76
C GLY A 186 32.05 -11.40 9.22
N LYS A 187 31.32 -10.58 8.46
CA LYS A 187 31.00 -9.21 8.85
C LYS A 187 29.64 -9.15 9.54
N LYS A 188 29.54 -8.22 10.49
CA LYS A 188 28.28 -7.92 11.18
C LYS A 188 27.47 -6.93 10.35
N VAL A 189 26.27 -7.32 9.95
CA VAL A 189 25.35 -6.50 9.15
C VAL A 189 24.07 -6.23 9.95
N LEU A 190 23.80 -4.94 10.17
CA LEU A 190 22.56 -4.48 10.79
C LEU A 190 21.50 -4.26 9.72
N VAL A 191 20.37 -4.97 9.84
CA VAL A 191 19.19 -4.79 8.99
C VAL A 191 18.11 -4.08 9.80
N TYR A 192 17.58 -2.99 9.32
CA TYR A 192 16.52 -2.25 10.00
C TYR A 192 15.25 -2.20 9.17
N TYR A 193 14.10 -2.24 9.87
CA TYR A 193 12.79 -2.15 9.22
C TYR A 193 12.48 -0.74 8.76
N GLU A 194 11.59 -0.64 7.80
CA GLU A 194 10.93 0.57 7.32
C GLU A 194 9.50 0.26 6.89
N GLN A 195 8.68 1.30 6.67
CA GLN A 195 7.31 1.18 6.17
C GLN A 195 6.39 0.27 7.00
N GLY A 196 5.47 -0.48 6.34
CA GLY A 196 4.42 -1.25 6.98
C GLY A 196 4.83 -2.62 7.53
N PHE A 197 3.90 -3.29 8.18
CA PHE A 197 4.08 -4.68 8.64
C PHE A 197 4.17 -5.65 7.47
N GLY A 198 3.37 -5.43 6.41
CA GLY A 198 3.39 -6.24 5.20
C GLY A 198 4.75 -6.23 4.52
N ASP A 199 5.40 -5.04 4.47
CA ASP A 199 6.76 -4.88 3.95
C ASP A 199 7.76 -5.71 4.74
N SER A 200 7.71 -5.61 6.08
CA SER A 200 8.58 -6.37 6.95
C SER A 200 8.40 -7.88 6.76
N VAL A 201 7.16 -8.37 6.69
CA VAL A 201 6.86 -9.79 6.45
C VAL A 201 7.33 -10.24 5.08
N GLN A 202 7.11 -9.44 4.03
CA GLN A 202 7.50 -9.80 2.67
C GLN A 202 9.01 -9.85 2.49
N PHE A 203 9.72 -8.83 3.00
CA PHE A 203 11.16 -8.65 2.72
C PHE A 203 12.08 -9.32 3.74
N ILE A 204 11.58 -9.83 4.87
CA ILE A 204 12.40 -10.53 5.87
C ILE A 204 13.16 -11.73 5.27
N ARG A 205 12.63 -12.34 4.20
CA ARG A 205 13.29 -13.41 3.45
C ARG A 205 14.69 -13.05 2.96
N PHE A 206 14.92 -11.77 2.65
CA PHE A 206 16.21 -11.29 2.18
C PHE A 206 17.29 -11.25 3.28
N ALA A 207 16.89 -11.16 4.54
CA ALA A 207 17.85 -11.24 5.66
C ALA A 207 18.53 -12.62 5.73
N LYS A 208 17.82 -13.68 5.33
CA LYS A 208 18.40 -15.03 5.20
C LYS A 208 19.47 -15.08 4.11
N VAL A 209 19.29 -14.34 3.01
CA VAL A 209 20.30 -14.25 1.93
C VAL A 209 21.61 -13.64 2.44
N LEU A 210 21.55 -12.62 3.30
CA LEU A 210 22.77 -12.08 3.94
C LEU A 210 23.49 -13.16 4.75
N LYS A 211 22.73 -13.94 5.52
CA LYS A 211 23.28 -15.04 6.32
C LYS A 211 23.93 -16.11 5.43
N ASP A 212 23.26 -16.52 4.34
CA ASP A 212 23.79 -17.51 3.39
C ASP A 212 25.07 -17.03 2.71
N LYS A 213 25.23 -15.71 2.55
CA LYS A 213 26.45 -15.06 2.07
C LYS A 213 27.55 -14.93 3.16
N GLY A 214 27.33 -15.50 4.33
CA GLY A 214 28.31 -15.57 5.41
C GLY A 214 28.34 -14.38 6.38
N ALA A 215 27.35 -13.49 6.35
CA ALA A 215 27.24 -12.38 7.29
C ALA A 215 26.73 -12.84 8.68
N GLU A 216 27.16 -12.14 9.73
CA GLU A 216 26.51 -12.15 11.05
C GLU A 216 25.41 -11.10 11.05
N VAL A 217 24.15 -11.52 10.96
CA VAL A 217 23.03 -10.60 10.76
C VAL A 217 22.31 -10.27 12.06
N THR A 218 22.16 -8.98 12.32
CA THR A 218 21.28 -8.44 13.37
C THR A 218 20.11 -7.71 12.72
N ILE A 219 18.87 -8.03 13.12
CA ILE A 219 17.67 -7.41 12.60
C ILE A 219 16.99 -6.60 13.69
N ILE A 220 16.71 -5.33 13.41
CA ILE A 220 15.79 -4.53 14.23
C ILE A 220 14.39 -4.67 13.60
N THR A 221 13.39 -5.01 14.41
CA THR A 221 12.01 -5.18 13.96
C THR A 221 11.01 -4.44 14.83
N LYS A 222 9.80 -4.26 14.31
CA LYS A 222 8.67 -3.72 15.07
C LYS A 222 8.26 -4.70 16.17
N PRO A 223 7.87 -4.22 17.37
CA PRO A 223 7.50 -5.08 18.49
C PRO A 223 6.49 -6.17 18.16
N GLN A 224 5.49 -5.85 17.32
CA GLN A 224 4.42 -6.78 16.94
C GLN A 224 4.90 -7.97 16.06
N LEU A 225 6.08 -7.84 15.44
CA LEU A 225 6.70 -8.89 14.61
C LEU A 225 7.84 -9.62 15.32
N TYR A 226 8.25 -9.16 16.51
CA TYR A 226 9.43 -9.67 17.20
C TYR A 226 9.38 -11.17 17.44
N ASP A 227 8.34 -11.68 18.08
CA ASP A 227 8.22 -13.10 18.42
C ASP A 227 8.16 -13.98 17.16
N LEU A 228 7.44 -13.51 16.13
CA LEU A 228 7.37 -14.21 14.84
C LEU A 228 8.76 -14.34 14.19
N PHE A 229 9.52 -13.25 14.13
CA PHE A 229 10.82 -13.28 13.49
C PHE A 229 11.86 -13.99 14.36
N LYS A 230 11.82 -13.84 15.68
CA LYS A 230 12.70 -14.53 16.59
C LYS A 230 12.56 -16.06 16.48
N TYR A 231 11.34 -16.56 16.34
CA TYR A 231 11.09 -17.98 16.13
C TYR A 231 11.62 -18.47 14.78
N ASN A 232 11.37 -17.71 13.71
CA ASN A 232 11.68 -18.15 12.34
C ASN A 232 13.12 -17.90 11.88
N LEU A 233 13.89 -17.13 12.65
CA LEU A 233 15.26 -16.73 12.33
C LEU A 233 16.20 -17.02 13.50
N PRO A 234 16.26 -18.27 14.01
CA PRO A 234 17.03 -18.62 15.20
C PRO A 234 18.55 -18.43 14.99
N GLU A 235 18.99 -18.44 13.73
CA GLU A 235 20.39 -18.21 13.33
C GLU A 235 20.79 -16.73 13.24
N LEU A 236 19.82 -15.82 13.38
CA LEU A 236 20.03 -14.37 13.35
C LEU A 236 19.79 -13.75 14.73
N THR A 237 20.37 -12.59 14.97
CA THR A 237 20.02 -11.79 16.15
C THR A 237 18.82 -10.92 15.83
N VAL A 238 17.68 -11.16 16.47
CA VAL A 238 16.47 -10.33 16.31
C VAL A 238 16.30 -9.43 17.52
N LEU A 239 16.16 -8.14 17.31
CA LEU A 239 16.01 -7.10 18.31
C LEU A 239 14.72 -6.31 18.13
N ASN A 240 14.10 -5.89 19.22
CA ASN A 240 13.04 -4.88 19.20
C ASN A 240 13.60 -3.49 18.86
N ALA A 241 12.72 -2.61 18.39
CA ALA A 241 13.07 -1.25 17.97
C ALA A 241 13.72 -0.39 19.08
N ASP A 242 13.43 -0.68 20.34
CA ASP A 242 13.95 0.01 21.53
C ASP A 242 15.20 -0.63 22.12
N ALA A 243 15.68 -1.74 21.56
CA ALA A 243 16.85 -2.45 22.06
C ALA A 243 18.16 -1.71 21.74
N GLN A 244 19.16 -1.89 22.61
CA GLN A 244 20.51 -1.40 22.33
C GLN A 244 21.11 -2.12 21.11
N ILE A 245 21.51 -1.35 20.11
CA ILE A 245 22.11 -1.87 18.88
C ILE A 245 23.56 -2.30 19.17
N PRO A 246 23.93 -3.56 18.89
CA PRO A 246 25.32 -4.02 19.04
C PRO A 246 26.21 -3.42 17.94
N PRO A 247 27.52 -3.41 18.11
CA PRO A 247 28.45 -2.98 17.07
C PRO A 247 28.31 -3.77 15.78
N TYR A 248 28.31 -3.08 14.64
CA TYR A 248 28.19 -3.65 13.30
C TYR A 248 29.24 -3.04 12.35
N HIS A 249 29.44 -3.70 11.19
CA HIS A 249 30.34 -3.21 10.14
C HIS A 249 29.58 -2.46 9.06
N TYR A 250 28.38 -2.92 8.73
CA TYR A 250 27.50 -2.36 7.73
C TYR A 250 26.06 -2.29 8.24
N HIS A 251 25.28 -1.34 7.73
CA HIS A 251 23.84 -1.33 7.93
C HIS A 251 23.11 -1.24 6.61
N VAL A 252 21.85 -1.70 6.57
CA VAL A 252 21.01 -1.68 5.37
C VAL A 252 19.54 -1.67 5.76
N ALA A 253 18.72 -0.93 5.01
CA ALA A 253 17.28 -1.03 5.15
C ALA A 253 16.77 -2.36 4.55
N LEU A 254 15.77 -2.95 5.18
CA LEU A 254 15.22 -4.22 4.74
C LEU A 254 14.76 -4.18 3.27
N MET A 255 14.15 -3.07 2.84
CA MET A 255 13.67 -2.89 1.47
C MET A 255 14.75 -2.44 0.46
N ASP A 256 15.99 -2.21 0.89
CA ASP A 256 17.12 -2.00 -0.03
C ASP A 256 17.78 -3.32 -0.43
N LEU A 257 17.55 -4.41 0.31
CA LEU A 257 18.13 -5.72 0.03
C LEU A 257 17.80 -6.27 -1.38
N PRO A 258 16.58 -6.13 -1.92
CA PRO A 258 16.31 -6.53 -3.30
C PRO A 258 17.22 -5.86 -4.33
N LYS A 259 17.54 -4.56 -4.13
CA LYS A 259 18.50 -3.83 -4.96
C LYS A 259 19.91 -4.41 -4.81
N CYS A 260 20.37 -4.63 -3.55
CA CYS A 260 21.68 -5.18 -3.24
C CYS A 260 21.92 -6.55 -3.88
N PHE A 261 20.85 -7.32 -4.11
CA PHE A 261 20.93 -8.66 -4.71
C PHE A 261 20.52 -8.70 -6.19
N ASN A 262 20.30 -7.56 -6.84
CA ASN A 262 19.82 -7.47 -8.22
C ASN A 262 18.60 -8.37 -8.48
N THR A 263 17.63 -8.34 -7.57
CA THR A 263 16.48 -9.24 -7.58
C THR A 263 15.56 -8.98 -8.76
N ALA A 264 15.39 -9.97 -9.61
CA ALA A 264 14.38 -10.07 -10.66
C ALA A 264 13.23 -10.99 -10.21
N ILE A 265 12.16 -11.12 -11.01
CA ILE A 265 11.00 -11.95 -10.67
C ILE A 265 11.40 -13.43 -10.45
N ASP A 266 12.27 -13.95 -11.29
CA ASP A 266 12.75 -15.34 -11.27
C ASP A 266 13.84 -15.61 -10.23
N THR A 267 14.39 -14.57 -9.62
CA THR A 267 15.42 -14.65 -8.56
C THR A 267 14.95 -14.22 -7.19
N ILE A 268 13.64 -14.09 -6.99
CA ILE A 268 13.06 -13.82 -5.66
C ILE A 268 13.44 -14.97 -4.72
N PRO A 269 14.18 -14.69 -3.60
CA PRO A 269 14.69 -15.74 -2.74
C PRO A 269 13.59 -16.35 -1.87
N TYR A 270 13.83 -17.57 -1.40
CA TYR A 270 12.98 -18.28 -0.45
C TYR A 270 11.50 -18.26 -0.87
N PRO A 271 11.11 -19.10 -1.86
CA PRO A 271 9.71 -19.32 -2.13
C PRO A 271 9.01 -19.81 -0.86
N THR A 272 7.73 -19.61 -0.78
CA THR A 272 6.92 -19.98 0.39
C THR A 272 6.90 -21.51 0.63
N PRO A 273 6.83 -21.99 1.90
CA PRO A 273 6.78 -21.19 3.14
C PRO A 273 8.18 -20.77 3.63
N TYR A 274 8.27 -19.62 4.31
CA TYR A 274 9.49 -19.18 5.00
C TYR A 274 9.23 -18.64 6.42
N LEU A 275 7.95 -18.56 6.84
CA LEU A 275 7.51 -18.31 8.21
C LEU A 275 6.58 -19.42 8.67
N ASP A 276 6.61 -19.73 9.98
CA ASP A 276 5.73 -20.69 10.65
C ASP A 276 5.59 -20.31 12.14
N VAL A 277 4.85 -21.07 12.90
CA VAL A 277 4.76 -21.01 14.36
C VAL A 277 5.07 -22.38 14.97
N ASP A 278 5.48 -22.41 16.25
CA ASP A 278 5.80 -23.65 16.93
C ASP A 278 4.54 -24.54 17.13
N GLU A 279 4.80 -25.81 17.44
CA GLU A 279 3.74 -26.78 17.68
C GLU A 279 2.87 -26.44 18.90
N GLY A 280 3.41 -25.75 19.90
CA GLY A 280 2.65 -25.27 21.05
C GLY A 280 1.60 -24.24 20.62
N MET A 281 1.97 -23.28 19.77
CA MET A 281 1.07 -22.28 19.22
C MET A 281 0.01 -22.93 18.30
N LYS A 282 0.40 -23.89 17.46
CA LYS A 282 -0.55 -24.66 16.63
C LYS A 282 -1.56 -25.42 17.50
N GLN A 283 -1.08 -26.08 18.56
CA GLN A 283 -1.95 -26.83 19.47
C GLN A 283 -2.87 -25.90 20.29
N PHE A 284 -2.38 -24.74 20.73
CA PHE A 284 -3.21 -23.72 21.39
C PHE A 284 -4.41 -23.34 20.52
N TRP A 285 -4.17 -22.96 19.28
CA TRP A 285 -5.25 -22.57 18.38
C TRP A 285 -6.15 -23.74 17.97
N LYS A 286 -5.60 -24.94 17.82
CA LYS A 286 -6.39 -26.16 17.56
C LYS A 286 -7.39 -26.44 18.68
N ILE A 287 -6.97 -26.30 19.93
CA ILE A 287 -7.86 -26.47 21.10
C ILE A 287 -8.91 -25.36 21.12
N LYS A 288 -8.51 -24.11 20.94
CA LYS A 288 -9.37 -22.94 21.02
C LYS A 288 -10.46 -22.92 19.94
N LEU A 289 -10.11 -23.30 18.72
CA LEU A 289 -11.05 -23.43 17.60
C LEU A 289 -12.00 -24.64 17.75
N GLY A 290 -11.60 -25.64 18.53
CA GLY A 290 -12.34 -26.88 18.69
C GLY A 290 -12.19 -27.88 17.52
N PRO A 291 -12.94 -28.96 17.53
CA PRO A 291 -12.87 -29.99 16.48
C PRO A 291 -13.11 -29.42 15.08
N LYS A 292 -12.27 -29.78 14.13
CA LYS A 292 -12.40 -29.38 12.73
C LYS A 292 -13.33 -30.33 12.00
N THR A 293 -14.58 -29.94 11.81
CA THR A 293 -15.61 -30.73 11.11
C THR A 293 -15.79 -30.29 9.65
N LYS A 294 -15.37 -29.09 9.32
CA LYS A 294 -15.40 -28.47 7.98
C LYS A 294 -14.06 -27.82 7.69
N LYS A 295 -13.78 -27.52 6.43
CA LYS A 295 -12.64 -26.65 6.07
C LYS A 295 -12.84 -25.26 6.69
N ARG A 296 -11.74 -24.67 7.18
CA ARG A 296 -11.72 -23.37 7.82
C ARG A 296 -11.22 -22.29 6.87
N ILE A 297 -11.98 -21.24 6.75
CA ILE A 297 -11.66 -20.10 5.89
C ILE A 297 -11.47 -18.86 6.76
N GLY A 298 -10.25 -18.32 6.74
CA GLY A 298 -9.94 -17.04 7.39
C GLY A 298 -10.40 -15.87 6.54
N LEU A 299 -11.13 -14.93 7.13
CA LEU A 299 -11.62 -13.72 6.44
C LEU A 299 -11.03 -12.46 7.03
N LEU A 300 -10.61 -11.53 6.16
CA LEU A 300 -10.31 -10.16 6.55
C LEU A 300 -10.95 -9.15 5.60
N SER A 301 -11.79 -8.29 6.16
CA SER A 301 -12.36 -7.09 5.51
C SER A 301 -11.50 -5.85 5.76
N SER A 302 -11.95 -4.71 5.26
CA SER A 302 -11.31 -3.42 5.53
C SER A 302 -11.37 -3.07 7.01
N PRO A 303 -10.25 -2.63 7.62
CA PRO A 303 -10.33 -2.05 8.96
C PRO A 303 -11.09 -0.71 8.93
N ASN A 304 -11.87 -0.45 9.99
CA ASN A 304 -12.78 0.72 10.07
C ASN A 304 -12.08 2.09 10.08
N LYS A 305 -10.76 2.15 10.31
CA LYS A 305 -10.02 3.40 10.61
C LYS A 305 -8.84 3.69 9.69
N ILE A 306 -8.75 3.13 8.50
CA ILE A 306 -7.62 3.43 7.62
C ILE A 306 -7.88 4.72 6.84
N ALA A 307 -6.96 5.71 7.07
CA ALA A 307 -6.90 6.98 6.38
C ALA A 307 -6.67 6.83 4.86
N PHE A 308 -7.19 7.78 4.12
CA PHE A 308 -6.97 8.26 2.75
C PHE A 308 -6.53 7.29 1.62
N ILE A 309 -5.58 6.37 1.81
CA ILE A 309 -5.09 5.44 0.75
C ILE A 309 -6.10 4.32 0.45
N SER A 310 -7.06 4.07 1.33
CA SER A 310 -7.89 2.87 1.32
C SER A 310 -9.29 3.04 0.75
N ARG A 311 -9.68 4.22 0.27
CA ARG A 311 -11.05 4.47 -0.22
C ARG A 311 -11.49 3.47 -1.29
N PHE A 312 -10.60 3.12 -2.22
CA PHE A 312 -10.88 2.16 -3.28
C PHE A 312 -10.68 0.70 -2.84
N ARG A 313 -9.86 0.46 -1.81
CA ARG A 313 -9.62 -0.89 -1.25
C ARG A 313 -10.69 -1.32 -0.27
N ARG A 314 -11.60 -0.42 0.11
CA ARG A 314 -12.62 -0.71 1.10
C ARG A 314 -13.68 -1.66 0.54
N ILE A 315 -13.97 -2.70 1.30
CA ILE A 315 -15.15 -3.54 1.13
C ILE A 315 -15.95 -3.50 2.42
N GLU A 316 -17.25 -3.28 2.32
CA GLU A 316 -18.13 -3.33 3.49
C GLU A 316 -18.20 -4.76 4.02
N LEU A 317 -18.25 -4.89 5.36
CA LEU A 317 -18.19 -6.20 6.02
C LEU A 317 -19.30 -7.13 5.53
N GLU A 318 -20.55 -6.68 5.53
CA GLU A 318 -21.67 -7.47 5.03
C GLU A 318 -21.51 -7.89 3.57
N GLN A 319 -20.91 -7.05 2.74
CA GLN A 319 -20.64 -7.37 1.36
C GLN A 319 -19.64 -8.54 1.26
N LEU A 320 -18.54 -8.50 2.03
CA LEU A 320 -17.60 -9.62 2.11
C LEU A 320 -18.29 -10.87 2.65
N LEU A 321 -19.05 -10.74 3.73
CA LEU A 321 -19.71 -11.88 4.39
C LEU A 321 -20.79 -12.53 3.52
N SER A 322 -21.18 -11.91 2.40
CA SER A 322 -22.08 -12.55 1.41
C SER A 322 -21.52 -13.83 0.80
N ILE A 323 -20.21 -14.09 0.93
CA ILE A 323 -19.57 -15.34 0.45
C ILE A 323 -19.71 -16.51 1.44
N THR A 324 -20.18 -16.27 2.66
CA THR A 324 -20.29 -17.32 3.68
C THR A 324 -21.38 -18.35 3.32
N SER A 325 -21.15 -19.60 3.69
CA SER A 325 -22.10 -20.70 3.52
C SER A 325 -21.91 -21.73 4.65
N ASP A 326 -22.87 -22.64 4.79
CA ASP A 326 -22.79 -23.71 5.78
C ASP A 326 -21.80 -24.83 5.41
N ASP A 327 -21.19 -24.78 4.22
CA ASP A 327 -20.21 -25.79 3.78
C ASP A 327 -18.87 -25.64 4.49
N TYR A 328 -18.57 -24.46 5.01
CA TYR A 328 -17.29 -24.07 5.61
C TYR A 328 -17.46 -23.51 7.02
N GLU A 329 -16.37 -23.53 7.78
CA GLU A 329 -16.24 -22.78 9.03
C GLU A 329 -15.46 -21.50 8.77
N PHE A 330 -16.12 -20.33 8.94
CA PHE A 330 -15.50 -19.03 8.71
C PHE A 330 -14.97 -18.43 10.00
N VAL A 331 -13.76 -17.84 9.93
CA VAL A 331 -13.06 -17.25 11.06
C VAL A 331 -12.57 -15.85 10.69
N SER A 332 -12.91 -14.83 11.47
CA SER A 332 -12.39 -13.47 11.32
C SER A 332 -10.92 -13.41 11.76
N LEU A 333 -10.07 -12.82 10.93
CA LEU A 333 -8.66 -12.53 11.22
C LEU A 333 -8.44 -11.08 11.67
N SER A 334 -9.52 -10.32 11.92
CA SER A 334 -9.44 -8.94 12.40
C SER A 334 -9.15 -8.89 13.90
N TYR A 335 -8.21 -8.03 14.29
CA TYR A 335 -7.94 -7.70 15.70
C TYR A 335 -8.69 -6.44 16.16
N GLU A 336 -9.03 -5.53 15.24
CA GLU A 336 -9.84 -4.35 15.53
C GLU A 336 -11.32 -4.68 15.29
N VAL A 337 -12.05 -4.91 16.38
CA VAL A 337 -13.45 -5.31 16.32
C VAL A 337 -14.24 -4.50 17.34
N ASP A 338 -15.24 -3.77 16.89
CA ASP A 338 -16.23 -3.09 17.74
C ASP A 338 -17.52 -3.92 17.87
N GLU A 339 -18.45 -3.44 18.68
CA GLU A 339 -19.70 -4.14 18.97
C GLU A 339 -20.54 -4.39 17.71
N GLN A 340 -20.58 -3.43 16.78
CA GLN A 340 -21.32 -3.54 15.52
C GLN A 340 -20.71 -4.62 14.62
N ILE A 341 -19.37 -4.72 14.58
CA ILE A 341 -18.67 -5.77 13.84
C ILE A 341 -18.98 -7.13 14.48
N LEU A 342 -18.96 -7.24 15.82
CA LEU A 342 -19.27 -8.49 16.52
C LEU A 342 -20.68 -8.98 16.19
N GLU A 343 -21.68 -8.10 16.25
CA GLU A 343 -23.06 -8.42 15.89
C GLU A 343 -23.17 -8.91 14.44
N THR A 344 -22.47 -8.23 13.54
CA THR A 344 -22.45 -8.58 12.11
C THR A 344 -21.81 -9.96 11.88
N LEU A 345 -20.64 -10.22 12.47
CA LEU A 345 -19.97 -11.52 12.38
C LEU A 345 -20.85 -12.65 12.92
N ALA A 346 -21.52 -12.44 14.05
CA ALA A 346 -22.43 -13.41 14.66
C ALA A 346 -23.63 -13.73 13.74
N LYS A 347 -24.23 -12.71 13.11
CA LYS A 347 -25.33 -12.86 12.13
C LYS A 347 -24.96 -13.79 10.97
N TYR A 348 -23.72 -13.77 10.53
CA TYR A 348 -23.20 -14.60 9.43
C TYR A 348 -22.48 -15.88 9.91
N ASN A 349 -22.60 -16.22 11.21
CA ASN A 349 -21.96 -17.39 11.81
C ASN A 349 -20.43 -17.43 11.62
N VAL A 350 -19.78 -16.28 11.67
CA VAL A 350 -18.31 -16.12 11.58
C VAL A 350 -17.71 -16.04 12.96
N LYS A 351 -16.83 -16.97 13.31
CA LYS A 351 -16.12 -16.98 14.58
C LYS A 351 -15.11 -15.84 14.66
N THR A 352 -14.91 -15.27 15.84
CA THR A 352 -13.87 -14.25 16.09
C THR A 352 -13.09 -14.57 17.35
N PHE A 353 -11.80 -14.21 17.35
CA PHE A 353 -10.87 -14.39 18.45
C PHE A 353 -10.00 -13.14 18.61
N HIS A 354 -10.56 -11.97 18.33
CA HIS A 354 -9.83 -10.70 18.26
C HIS A 354 -9.05 -10.36 19.53
N GLU A 355 -9.56 -10.73 20.72
CA GLU A 355 -8.88 -10.51 21.99
C GLU A 355 -7.54 -11.27 22.12
N ASP A 356 -7.38 -12.35 21.37
CA ASP A 356 -6.17 -13.17 21.39
C ASP A 356 -5.15 -12.78 20.32
N LEU A 357 -5.49 -11.86 19.42
CA LEU A 357 -4.61 -11.44 18.31
C LEU A 357 -3.68 -10.29 18.73
N SER A 358 -2.96 -10.46 19.84
CA SER A 358 -2.08 -9.44 20.44
C SER A 358 -0.75 -9.23 19.71
N GLY A 359 -0.57 -9.81 18.52
CA GLY A 359 0.64 -9.69 17.72
C GLY A 359 0.65 -10.71 16.59
N PHE A 360 1.58 -10.53 15.64
CA PHE A 360 1.57 -11.37 14.43
C PHE A 360 1.96 -12.83 14.66
N TYR A 361 2.59 -13.17 15.80
CA TYR A 361 2.85 -14.56 16.16
C TYR A 361 1.54 -15.29 16.50
N ASN A 362 0.65 -14.67 17.26
CA ASN A 362 -0.68 -15.20 17.54
C ASN A 362 -1.55 -15.25 16.29
N THR A 363 -1.52 -14.20 15.47
CA THR A 363 -2.24 -14.17 14.19
C THR A 363 -1.76 -15.29 13.25
N ALA A 364 -0.43 -15.51 13.17
CA ALA A 364 0.15 -16.61 12.42
C ALA A 364 -0.31 -17.99 12.97
N GLY A 365 -0.40 -18.14 14.29
CA GLY A 365 -0.96 -19.32 14.92
C GLY A 365 -2.40 -19.60 14.49
N LEU A 366 -3.26 -18.57 14.46
CA LEU A 366 -4.62 -18.70 13.96
C LEU A 366 -4.63 -19.06 12.46
N ILE A 367 -3.84 -18.39 11.64
CA ILE A 367 -3.70 -18.64 10.20
C ILE A 367 -3.24 -20.07 9.93
N SER A 368 -2.36 -20.65 10.76
CA SER A 368 -1.89 -22.04 10.62
C SER A 368 -3.00 -23.09 10.69
N GLN A 369 -4.17 -22.73 11.19
CA GLN A 369 -5.35 -23.61 11.30
C GLN A 369 -6.35 -23.42 10.15
N MET A 370 -6.08 -22.49 9.23
CA MET A 370 -6.93 -22.21 8.07
C MET A 370 -6.54 -23.08 6.87
N ASP A 371 -7.52 -23.49 6.09
CA ASP A 371 -7.31 -24.16 4.79
C ASP A 371 -7.20 -23.14 3.66
N LEU A 372 -7.79 -21.96 3.87
CA LEU A 372 -7.78 -20.85 2.95
C LEU A 372 -7.89 -19.53 3.73
N VAL A 373 -7.20 -18.51 3.26
CA VAL A 373 -7.39 -17.11 3.70
C VAL A 373 -7.96 -16.32 2.53
N ILE A 374 -9.03 -15.55 2.76
CA ILE A 374 -9.59 -14.59 1.80
C ILE A 374 -9.48 -13.20 2.42
N SER A 375 -8.75 -12.32 1.77
CA SER A 375 -8.43 -11.01 2.33
C SER A 375 -8.30 -9.95 1.25
N ILE A 376 -8.55 -8.70 1.62
CA ILE A 376 -8.08 -7.55 0.84
C ILE A 376 -6.57 -7.35 1.04
N ASP A 377 -5.99 -6.45 0.24
CA ASP A 377 -4.58 -6.05 0.29
C ASP A 377 -4.21 -5.37 1.63
N THR A 378 -3.65 -6.15 2.55
CA THR A 378 -3.19 -5.78 3.90
C THR A 378 -1.95 -6.61 4.28
N VAL A 379 -1.55 -6.58 5.56
CA VAL A 379 -0.49 -7.46 6.08
C VAL A 379 -0.87 -8.96 6.06
N ILE A 380 -2.16 -9.30 6.16
CA ILE A 380 -2.63 -10.69 6.27
C ILE A 380 -2.28 -11.55 5.04
N PRO A 381 -2.51 -11.11 3.79
CA PRO A 381 -2.01 -11.84 2.62
C PRO A 381 -0.50 -12.11 2.67
N HIS A 382 0.29 -11.11 3.07
CA HIS A 382 1.74 -11.30 3.19
C HIS A 382 2.09 -12.35 4.24
N LEU A 383 1.40 -12.34 5.38
CA LEU A 383 1.63 -13.32 6.46
C LEU A 383 1.19 -14.73 6.04
N SER A 384 -0.04 -14.89 5.57
CA SER A 384 -0.55 -16.19 5.11
C SER A 384 0.27 -16.74 3.94
N GLY A 385 0.66 -15.87 2.99
CA GLY A 385 1.56 -16.23 1.90
C GLY A 385 2.94 -16.68 2.38
N ALA A 386 3.55 -15.95 3.33
CA ALA A 386 4.83 -16.32 3.93
C ALA A 386 4.79 -17.68 4.63
N MET A 387 3.63 -18.06 5.18
CA MET A 387 3.37 -19.35 5.81
C MET A 387 3.00 -20.46 4.81
N GLY A 388 2.81 -20.14 3.53
CA GLY A 388 2.39 -21.11 2.51
C GLY A 388 0.93 -21.52 2.60
N VAL A 389 0.10 -20.81 3.33
CA VAL A 389 -1.34 -21.06 3.43
C VAL A 389 -2.02 -20.56 2.15
N PRO A 390 -2.87 -21.36 1.49
CA PRO A 390 -3.63 -20.92 0.33
C PRO A 390 -4.32 -19.57 0.61
N THR A 391 -4.11 -18.61 -0.26
CA THR A 391 -4.59 -17.23 -0.02
C THR A 391 -5.20 -16.64 -1.27
N TRP A 392 -6.44 -16.17 -1.16
CA TRP A 392 -7.14 -15.44 -2.19
C TRP A 392 -7.14 -13.95 -1.83
N VAL A 393 -6.50 -13.15 -2.67
CA VAL A 393 -6.34 -11.71 -2.41
C VAL A 393 -7.31 -10.94 -3.31
N MET A 394 -8.17 -10.16 -2.69
CA MET A 394 -9.09 -9.26 -3.37
C MET A 394 -8.41 -7.91 -3.59
N LEU A 395 -8.27 -7.51 -4.82
CA LEU A 395 -7.56 -6.32 -5.26
C LEU A 395 -8.48 -5.35 -5.99
N THR A 396 -8.19 -4.07 -5.88
CA THR A 396 -8.82 -3.04 -6.71
C THR A 396 -8.36 -3.19 -8.17
N ASP A 397 -9.21 -2.79 -9.11
CA ASP A 397 -8.85 -2.70 -10.53
C ASP A 397 -7.90 -1.52 -10.79
N TYR A 398 -8.04 -0.45 -10.00
CA TYR A 398 -7.22 0.75 -10.09
C TYR A 398 -6.47 1.03 -8.79
N GLY A 399 -5.28 1.61 -8.88
CA GLY A 399 -4.49 1.98 -7.71
C GLY A 399 -4.04 0.79 -6.84
N SER A 400 -3.97 -0.41 -7.41
CA SER A 400 -3.37 -1.57 -6.74
C SER A 400 -1.92 -1.32 -6.38
N ASP A 401 -1.45 -1.92 -5.29
CA ASP A 401 -0.05 -1.89 -4.93
C ASP A 401 0.82 -2.60 -6.00
N TRP A 402 2.02 -2.10 -6.24
CA TRP A 402 2.95 -2.63 -7.24
C TRP A 402 3.31 -4.11 -7.01
N ARG A 403 3.23 -4.59 -5.76
CA ARG A 403 3.55 -5.98 -5.35
C ARG A 403 2.68 -7.02 -6.02
N TRP A 404 1.48 -6.60 -6.40
CA TRP A 404 0.50 -7.48 -7.04
C TRP A 404 0.59 -7.47 -8.55
N PHE A 405 1.47 -6.64 -9.14
CA PHE A 405 1.62 -6.44 -10.58
C PHE A 405 0.30 -6.10 -11.28
N MET A 406 0.34 -6.03 -12.60
CA MET A 406 -0.86 -5.96 -13.44
C MET A 406 -0.95 -7.22 -14.30
N ASN A 407 -2.12 -7.52 -14.81
CA ASN A 407 -2.33 -8.58 -15.81
C ASN A 407 -1.93 -10.01 -15.38
N ARG A 408 -1.96 -10.30 -14.07
CA ARG A 408 -1.75 -11.68 -13.57
C ARG A 408 -2.67 -12.00 -12.40
N ASN A 409 -3.00 -13.29 -12.26
CA ASN A 409 -3.88 -13.81 -11.20
C ASN A 409 -3.12 -14.63 -10.14
N ASP A 410 -1.79 -14.60 -10.19
CA ASP A 410 -0.87 -15.23 -9.23
C ASP A 410 0.11 -14.20 -8.67
N SER A 411 0.91 -14.57 -7.68
CA SER A 411 1.98 -13.73 -7.15
C SER A 411 3.34 -14.42 -7.30
N PRO A 412 4.35 -13.76 -7.88
CA PRO A 412 5.70 -14.33 -7.91
C PRO A 412 6.39 -14.32 -6.54
N PHE A 413 5.88 -13.52 -5.60
CA PHE A 413 6.36 -13.52 -4.22
C PHE A 413 5.83 -14.70 -3.39
N TYR A 414 4.67 -15.27 -3.77
CA TYR A 414 3.96 -16.29 -2.97
C TYR A 414 3.25 -17.27 -3.89
N ASN A 415 3.76 -18.49 -3.98
CA ASN A 415 3.23 -19.53 -4.88
C ASN A 415 1.86 -20.10 -4.47
N CYS A 416 1.37 -19.77 -3.27
CA CYS A 416 0.09 -20.21 -2.72
C CYS A 416 -1.04 -19.16 -2.91
N MET A 417 -0.79 -18.09 -3.69
CA MET A 417 -1.76 -17.00 -3.84
C MET A 417 -2.52 -17.05 -5.17
N LYS A 418 -3.79 -16.66 -5.08
CA LYS A 418 -4.65 -16.34 -6.22
C LYS A 418 -5.20 -14.94 -6.06
N LEU A 419 -5.11 -14.12 -7.13
CA LEU A 419 -5.50 -12.72 -7.12
C LEU A 419 -6.83 -12.53 -7.84
N PHE A 420 -7.75 -11.82 -7.19
CA PHE A 420 -9.07 -11.46 -7.71
C PHE A 420 -9.17 -9.95 -7.79
N ARG A 421 -9.42 -9.41 -8.99
CA ARG A 421 -9.45 -7.97 -9.21
C ARG A 421 -10.86 -7.48 -9.45
N GLN A 422 -11.17 -6.31 -8.89
CA GLN A 422 -12.39 -5.58 -9.22
C GLN A 422 -12.53 -5.40 -10.73
N THR A 423 -13.76 -5.17 -11.15
CA THR A 423 -14.09 -4.74 -12.51
C THR A 423 -14.97 -3.49 -12.39
N ASN A 424 -14.51 -2.39 -12.98
CA ASN A 424 -15.18 -1.09 -12.94
C ASN A 424 -15.49 -0.61 -11.49
N GLY A 425 -14.56 -0.82 -10.55
CA GLY A 425 -14.70 -0.39 -9.16
C GLY A 425 -15.69 -1.21 -8.32
N SER A 426 -16.26 -2.30 -8.86
CA SER A 426 -17.23 -3.13 -8.14
C SER A 426 -16.61 -4.39 -7.56
N TRP A 427 -16.95 -4.70 -6.29
CA TRP A 427 -16.60 -5.95 -5.64
C TRP A 427 -17.54 -7.11 -6.00
N GLU A 428 -18.76 -6.83 -6.49
CA GLU A 428 -19.78 -7.85 -6.75
C GLU A 428 -19.31 -8.95 -7.71
N PRO A 429 -18.69 -8.66 -8.86
CA PRO A 429 -18.17 -9.71 -9.75
C PRO A 429 -17.07 -10.56 -9.11
N VAL A 430 -16.23 -9.94 -8.26
CA VAL A 430 -15.18 -10.63 -7.51
C VAL A 430 -15.80 -11.62 -6.52
N LEU A 431 -16.77 -11.17 -5.74
CA LEU A 431 -17.44 -12.00 -4.73
C LEU A 431 -18.20 -13.17 -5.36
N GLU A 432 -18.85 -12.95 -6.50
CA GLU A 432 -19.51 -14.03 -7.23
C GLU A 432 -18.51 -15.06 -7.78
N THR A 433 -17.37 -14.59 -8.29
CA THR A 433 -16.28 -15.50 -8.70
C THR A 433 -15.74 -16.29 -7.51
N ILE A 434 -15.50 -15.65 -6.36
CA ILE A 434 -15.04 -16.29 -5.13
C ILE A 434 -16.06 -17.35 -4.67
N LYS A 435 -17.37 -17.06 -4.67
CA LYS A 435 -18.43 -18.03 -4.33
C LYS A 435 -18.40 -19.27 -5.24
N GLN A 436 -18.18 -19.07 -6.53
CA GLN A 436 -18.08 -20.17 -7.49
C GLN A 436 -16.83 -21.04 -7.25
N GLU A 437 -15.70 -20.41 -7.01
CA GLU A 437 -14.44 -21.08 -6.70
C GLU A 437 -14.52 -21.86 -5.36
N LEU A 438 -15.19 -21.27 -4.35
CA LEU A 438 -15.42 -21.96 -3.07
C LEU A 438 -16.17 -23.26 -3.25
N LYS A 439 -17.18 -23.31 -4.11
CA LYS A 439 -17.92 -24.57 -4.39
C LYS A 439 -17.02 -25.69 -4.92
N GLN A 440 -15.86 -25.34 -5.48
CA GLN A 440 -14.88 -26.28 -6.05
C GLN A 440 -13.67 -26.47 -5.10
N PHE A 441 -13.60 -25.71 -4.03
CA PHE A 441 -12.53 -25.77 -3.04
C PHE A 441 -12.74 -26.98 -2.10
N GLY A 442 -12.84 -28.13 -2.70
CA GLY A 442 -13.14 -29.40 -2.06
C GLY A 442 -11.92 -30.14 -1.51
#